data_f461da86a70f75cbbeca7b494ad1fba8
#
_entry.id   f461da86a70f75cbbeca7b494ad1fba8
#
_cell.length_a   1.000
_cell.length_b   1.000
_cell.length_c   1.000
_cell.angle_alpha   90.00
_cell.angle_beta   90.00
_cell.angle_gamma   90.00
#
_symmetry.space_group_name_H-M   'P 1'
#
loop_
_entity.id
_entity.type
_entity.pdbx_description
1 polymer ?
#
loop_
_entity_poly.entity_id
_entity_poly.type
_entity_poly.pdbx_seq_one_letter_code
_entity_poly.pdbx_strand_id
1 'polypeptide(L)'
;MKVMIHTRLAPSRALAHVRTRAHGRLKTVVRSFSADRAKLPASTRAPTSAYVHLPFCRSRCYYCDFAISVIGTRTDASEGMRAYAEAVTRETRATATRMRERHGASGIQPLETIFFGGGTPSLVPVDVLGEILGTLRREFGIASGAEISAEMDPGTFNEDKLRGFLDLGVNRVSLGVQSFDDEVLKRAGRSHDVREAELAIEMLRSCGVPRWSVDLIGGLPGVDAKTWRASLDRVIESGADHVSVYDLQVEKGTAFYRWYGENAKEDGSRPALPSEDASADAFREASAALRAAGYEHYEVSSYAKPGARCKHNQIYWQNGGWYGFGMSATSHVDGERMARPRKMNEYYAYVNALEKGEDVGVISTGGDGSDALFEHLMLRLRTSDGLDLENATERFGASVVDEIHDAIKPFVPDYAVYSVNDRGHRSSLRLTDPEGLMMSTEVLSTLISKMPSLADDR
;
A
#
# COMPACT_ATOMS: atom_id res chain seq x y z
N MET A 1 -0.11 -6.58 2.10
CA MET A 1 0.22 -5.32 1.44
C MET A 1 1.29 -4.62 2.25
N LYS A 2 2.50 -4.49 1.73
CA LYS A 2 3.38 -3.42 2.17
C LYS A 2 2.82 -2.15 1.51
N VAL A 3 2.02 -1.37 2.21
CA VAL A 3 2.00 0.06 1.92
C VAL A 3 3.48 0.42 1.90
N MET A 4 3.99 0.98 0.79
CA MET A 4 5.37 1.44 0.71
C MET A 4 5.59 2.55 1.74
N ILE A 5 5.82 2.14 2.99
CA ILE A 5 6.00 3.04 4.15
C ILE A 5 7.47 3.48 4.25
N HIS A 6 8.31 3.05 3.32
CA HIS A 6 9.73 3.36 3.30
C HIS A 6 10.08 4.33 2.17
N THR A 7 9.74 5.60 2.33
CA THR A 7 10.48 6.66 1.63
C THR A 7 11.82 6.82 2.35
N ARG A 8 12.87 6.20 1.84
CA ARG A 8 14.25 6.54 2.17
C ARG A 8 14.68 7.64 1.20
N LEU A 9 14.35 8.86 1.49
CA LEU A 9 15.21 9.97 1.08
C LEU A 9 16.34 10.00 2.11
N ALA A 10 17.58 9.85 1.65
CA ALA A 10 18.73 9.71 2.54
C ALA A 10 18.97 10.98 3.35
N PRO A 11 19.51 10.86 4.57
CA PRO A 11 19.82 12.02 5.41
C PRO A 11 20.94 12.85 4.78
N SER A 12 20.76 14.16 4.76
CA SER A 12 21.82 15.12 4.50
C SER A 12 23.02 14.84 5.41
N ARG A 13 24.23 15.15 4.96
CA ARG A 13 25.54 14.91 5.63
C ARG A 13 25.65 15.26 7.12
N ALA A 14 24.65 15.87 7.73
CA ALA A 14 24.65 16.29 9.13
C ALA A 14 24.36 15.15 10.13
N LEU A 15 23.91 13.96 9.74
CA LEU A 15 23.49 12.88 10.64
C LEU A 15 24.30 11.58 10.56
N ALA A 16 25.54 11.65 10.11
CA ALA A 16 26.45 10.49 10.06
C ALA A 16 26.70 9.81 11.44
N HIS A 17 26.27 10.40 12.55
CA HIS A 17 26.57 9.91 13.90
C HIS A 17 25.45 9.10 14.58
N VAL A 18 24.25 9.02 14.01
CA VAL A 18 23.13 8.23 14.57
C VAL A 18 23.03 6.82 13.95
N ARG A 19 23.81 6.54 12.90
CA ARG A 19 23.72 5.29 12.10
C ARG A 19 24.22 4.01 12.78
N THR A 20 24.84 4.03 13.95
CA THR A 20 25.55 2.86 14.51
C THR A 20 24.75 2.00 15.48
N ARG A 21 23.47 2.30 15.77
CA ARG A 21 22.71 1.50 16.76
C ARG A 21 21.36 0.91 16.30
N ALA A 22 20.87 1.18 15.12
CA ALA A 22 19.52 0.74 14.68
C ALA A 22 19.50 -0.58 13.89
N HIS A 23 20.59 -1.35 13.78
CA HIS A 23 20.63 -2.66 13.13
C HIS A 23 20.59 -3.80 14.18
N GLY A 24 19.57 -3.78 15.04
CA GLY A 24 19.22 -4.91 15.91
C GLY A 24 18.30 -5.87 15.14
N ARG A 25 18.73 -7.12 15.02
CA ARG A 25 17.99 -8.24 14.42
C ARG A 25 16.57 -8.32 14.98
N LEU A 26 15.56 -8.22 14.12
CA LEU A 26 14.22 -8.71 14.40
C LEU A 26 14.30 -10.24 14.61
N LYS A 27 14.42 -10.65 15.86
CA LYS A 27 14.24 -12.04 16.26
C LYS A 27 12.73 -12.32 16.28
N THR A 28 12.30 -13.30 15.49
CA THR A 28 10.99 -13.92 15.61
C THR A 28 10.84 -14.47 17.02
N VAL A 29 10.08 -13.79 17.87
CA VAL A 29 9.76 -14.26 19.21
C VAL A 29 8.34 -14.84 19.17
N VAL A 30 8.27 -16.16 19.21
CA VAL A 30 7.04 -16.88 19.55
C VAL A 30 6.84 -16.71 21.06
N ARG A 31 5.86 -15.91 21.49
CA ARG A 31 5.44 -15.79 22.89
C ARG A 31 4.07 -16.39 23.09
N SER A 32 3.97 -17.28 24.06
CA SER A 32 2.70 -17.76 24.63
C SER A 32 2.04 -16.64 25.42
N PHE A 33 0.75 -16.41 25.17
CA PHE A 33 -0.02 -15.31 25.75
C PHE A 33 -0.42 -15.59 27.20
N SER A 34 -0.10 -14.68 28.12
CA SER A 34 -0.79 -14.52 29.40
C SER A 34 -1.79 -13.36 29.31
N ALA A 35 -2.97 -13.58 29.90
CA ALA A 35 -4.18 -12.78 29.72
C ALA A 35 -4.23 -11.57 30.66
N ASP A 36 -3.37 -10.56 30.51
CA ASP A 36 -3.59 -9.25 31.14
C ASP A 36 -2.97 -8.16 30.26
N ARG A 37 -3.78 -7.64 29.33
CA ARG A 37 -3.44 -6.44 28.57
C ARG A 37 -4.51 -5.38 28.79
N ALA A 38 -4.09 -4.20 29.24
CA ALA A 38 -4.93 -3.00 29.18
C ALA A 38 -5.28 -2.76 27.70
N LYS A 39 -6.54 -3.01 27.33
CA LYS A 39 -7.03 -2.85 25.96
C LYS A 39 -7.20 -1.36 25.68
N LEU A 40 -6.37 -0.79 24.79
CA LEU A 40 -6.77 0.40 24.05
C LEU A 40 -8.15 0.11 23.40
N PRO A 41 -9.07 1.08 23.31
CA PRO A 41 -10.34 0.87 22.65
C PRO A 41 -10.08 0.67 21.16
N ALA A 42 -9.92 -0.60 20.76
CA ALA A 42 -9.98 -0.98 19.36
C ALA A 42 -11.34 -0.53 18.82
N SER A 43 -11.41 -0.07 17.59
CA SER A 43 -12.67 0.11 16.89
C SER A 43 -13.50 -1.16 17.11
N THR A 44 -14.57 -1.09 17.89
CA THR A 44 -15.44 -2.24 18.21
C THR A 44 -16.29 -2.66 17.00
N ARG A 45 -16.08 -2.03 15.84
CA ARG A 45 -16.79 -2.34 14.60
C ARG A 45 -15.99 -3.36 13.78
N ALA A 46 -16.70 -4.38 13.30
CA ALA A 46 -16.16 -5.31 12.33
C ALA A 46 -15.64 -4.56 11.08
N PRO A 47 -14.52 -5.01 10.47
CA PRO A 47 -14.00 -4.40 9.25
C PRO A 47 -15.01 -4.39 8.11
N THR A 48 -15.06 -3.29 7.37
CA THR A 48 -15.88 -3.12 6.15
C THR A 48 -15.04 -3.15 4.89
N SER A 49 -13.79 -3.63 4.97
CA SER A 49 -12.83 -3.63 3.87
C SER A 49 -12.19 -4.99 3.71
N ALA A 50 -11.94 -5.41 2.46
CA ALA A 50 -11.24 -6.66 2.15
C ALA A 50 -10.17 -6.46 1.08
N TYR A 51 -8.95 -6.93 1.35
CA TYR A 51 -7.88 -7.09 0.37
C TYR A 51 -7.74 -8.55 -0.02
N VAL A 52 -7.68 -8.83 -1.31
CA VAL A 52 -7.46 -10.17 -1.87
C VAL A 52 -6.17 -10.19 -2.65
N HIS A 53 -5.21 -10.98 -2.19
CA HIS A 53 -3.93 -11.14 -2.87
C HIS A 53 -4.03 -12.19 -3.98
N LEU A 54 -3.78 -11.79 -5.22
CA LEU A 54 -3.70 -12.65 -6.39
C LEU A 54 -2.25 -12.68 -6.89
N PRO A 55 -1.47 -13.73 -6.59
CA PRO A 55 0.00 -13.70 -6.69
C PRO A 55 0.57 -13.88 -8.11
N PHE A 56 -0.26 -14.04 -9.12
CA PHE A 56 0.17 -14.45 -10.45
C PHE A 56 0.76 -13.30 -11.26
N CYS A 57 1.95 -13.52 -11.86
CA CYS A 57 2.60 -12.59 -12.78
C CYS A 57 3.15 -13.35 -14.00
N ARG A 58 3.21 -12.69 -15.18
CA ARG A 58 3.92 -13.26 -16.35
C ARG A 58 5.40 -13.43 -16.08
N SER A 59 6.04 -12.42 -15.52
CA SER A 59 7.45 -12.39 -15.14
C SER A 59 7.61 -11.61 -13.85
N ARG A 60 8.78 -11.73 -13.21
CA ARG A 60 9.11 -10.91 -12.04
C ARG A 60 9.84 -9.64 -12.50
N CYS A 61 9.26 -8.47 -12.25
CA CYS A 61 9.94 -7.20 -12.42
C CYS A 61 11.18 -7.11 -11.52
N TYR A 62 12.24 -6.42 -11.97
CA TYR A 62 13.53 -6.44 -11.29
C TYR A 62 13.55 -5.74 -9.93
N TYR A 63 12.59 -4.86 -9.66
CA TYR A 63 12.41 -4.13 -8.41
C TYR A 63 11.42 -4.82 -7.44
N CYS A 64 10.63 -5.80 -7.91
CA CYS A 64 9.48 -6.31 -7.17
C CYS A 64 9.87 -7.32 -6.07
N ASP A 65 9.51 -7.00 -4.81
CA ASP A 65 9.70 -7.86 -3.63
C ASP A 65 8.41 -8.59 -3.21
N PHE A 66 7.31 -8.43 -3.94
CA PHE A 66 6.03 -9.05 -3.60
C PHE A 66 6.11 -10.57 -3.68
N ALA A 67 5.25 -11.21 -2.87
CA ALA A 67 5.06 -12.65 -2.91
C ALA A 67 4.25 -12.99 -4.17
N ILE A 68 4.95 -13.36 -5.24
CA ILE A 68 4.34 -13.69 -6.53
C ILE A 68 4.68 -15.09 -6.99
N SER A 69 3.81 -15.64 -7.83
CA SER A 69 3.98 -16.86 -8.58
C SER A 69 4.10 -16.54 -10.06
N VAL A 70 5.30 -16.76 -10.62
CA VAL A 70 5.53 -16.52 -12.05
C VAL A 70 4.93 -17.67 -12.85
N ILE A 71 3.98 -17.37 -13.72
CA ILE A 71 3.32 -18.36 -14.58
C ILE A 71 3.98 -18.49 -15.95
N GLY A 72 4.70 -17.46 -16.42
CA GLY A 72 5.33 -17.46 -17.74
C GLY A 72 4.32 -17.74 -18.87
N THR A 73 4.68 -18.70 -19.74
CA THR A 73 3.86 -19.17 -20.86
C THR A 73 3.19 -20.53 -20.58
N ARG A 74 3.03 -20.91 -19.31
CA ARG A 74 2.49 -22.22 -18.93
C ARG A 74 1.04 -22.38 -19.39
N THR A 75 0.73 -23.50 -19.97
CA THR A 75 -0.62 -23.86 -20.44
C THR A 75 -1.55 -24.31 -19.31
N ASP A 76 -1.00 -24.78 -18.19
CA ASP A 76 -1.73 -25.21 -16.98
C ASP A 76 -1.95 -24.06 -15.97
N ALA A 77 -1.59 -22.83 -16.32
CA ALA A 77 -1.67 -21.68 -15.40
C ALA A 77 -3.09 -21.44 -14.89
N SER A 78 -4.11 -21.66 -15.71
CA SER A 78 -5.51 -21.47 -15.33
C SER A 78 -5.98 -22.49 -14.27
N GLU A 79 -5.50 -23.72 -14.31
CA GLU A 79 -5.79 -24.74 -13.29
C GLU A 79 -5.19 -24.34 -11.93
N GLY A 80 -3.93 -23.89 -11.92
CA GLY A 80 -3.28 -23.37 -10.71
C GLY A 80 -3.98 -22.13 -10.13
N MET A 81 -4.53 -21.25 -10.98
CA MET A 81 -5.34 -20.11 -10.55
C MET A 81 -6.67 -20.54 -9.92
N ARG A 82 -7.34 -21.56 -10.46
CA ARG A 82 -8.57 -22.11 -9.89
C ARG A 82 -8.34 -22.78 -8.54
N ALA A 83 -7.30 -23.59 -8.42
CA ALA A 83 -6.93 -24.22 -7.14
C ALA A 83 -6.59 -23.18 -6.06
N TYR A 84 -5.95 -22.08 -6.47
CA TYR A 84 -5.68 -20.96 -5.56
C TYR A 84 -6.97 -20.22 -5.16
N ALA A 85 -7.86 -19.92 -6.10
CA ALA A 85 -9.13 -19.28 -5.82
C ALA A 85 -10.00 -20.13 -4.88
N GLU A 86 -10.00 -21.45 -5.04
CA GLU A 86 -10.66 -22.38 -4.11
C GLU A 86 -10.08 -22.22 -2.70
N ALA A 87 -8.77 -22.16 -2.53
CA ALA A 87 -8.16 -21.92 -1.22
C ALA A 87 -8.55 -20.56 -0.63
N VAL A 88 -8.57 -19.49 -1.43
CA VAL A 88 -9.03 -18.15 -1.00
C VAL A 88 -10.50 -18.17 -0.58
N THR A 89 -11.36 -18.88 -1.31
CA THR A 89 -12.79 -18.99 -0.95
C THR A 89 -13.01 -19.78 0.33
N ARG A 90 -12.21 -20.84 0.55
CA ARG A 90 -12.21 -21.62 1.81
C ARG A 90 -11.74 -20.75 2.99
N GLU A 91 -10.63 -20.01 2.84
CA GLU A 91 -10.17 -19.05 3.84
C GLU A 91 -11.25 -18.01 4.18
N THR A 92 -11.92 -17.47 3.14
CA THR A 92 -12.98 -16.47 3.31
C THR A 92 -14.13 -17.02 4.15
N ARG A 93 -14.61 -18.23 3.88
CA ARG A 93 -15.68 -18.90 4.66
C ARG A 93 -15.25 -19.17 6.11
N ALA A 94 -14.06 -19.74 6.29
CA ALA A 94 -13.55 -20.05 7.62
C ALA A 94 -13.35 -18.76 8.46
N THR A 95 -12.86 -17.67 7.85
CA THR A 95 -12.72 -16.38 8.51
C THR A 95 -14.09 -15.81 8.92
N ALA A 96 -15.06 -15.84 8.02
CA ALA A 96 -16.40 -15.34 8.33
C ALA A 96 -17.08 -16.14 9.45
N THR A 97 -16.90 -17.47 9.46
CA THR A 97 -17.39 -18.33 10.53
C THR A 97 -16.77 -17.95 11.88
N ARG A 98 -15.45 -17.81 11.95
CA ARG A 98 -14.75 -17.39 13.18
C ARG A 98 -15.18 -16.01 13.67
N MET A 99 -15.44 -15.06 12.76
CA MET A 99 -15.91 -13.73 13.14
C MET A 99 -17.31 -13.78 13.73
N ARG A 100 -18.22 -14.61 13.17
CA ARG A 100 -19.56 -14.84 13.74
C ARG A 100 -19.50 -15.52 15.10
N GLU A 101 -18.63 -16.51 15.27
CA GLU A 101 -18.43 -17.20 16.55
C GLU A 101 -17.89 -16.25 17.64
N ARG A 102 -16.93 -15.38 17.26
CA ARG A 102 -16.28 -14.46 18.21
C ARG A 102 -17.13 -13.27 18.60
N HIS A 103 -17.90 -12.71 17.67
CA HIS A 103 -18.60 -11.42 17.84
C HIS A 103 -20.11 -11.51 17.58
N GLY A 104 -20.66 -12.70 17.36
CA GLY A 104 -22.06 -12.87 16.98
C GLY A 104 -22.39 -12.26 15.61
N ALA A 105 -23.66 -11.92 15.41
CA ALA A 105 -24.13 -11.34 14.15
C ALA A 105 -23.46 -10.00 13.83
N SER A 106 -23.04 -9.22 14.83
CA SER A 106 -22.34 -7.94 14.65
C SER A 106 -20.88 -8.10 14.18
N GLY A 107 -20.32 -9.32 14.22
CA GLY A 107 -18.97 -9.63 13.75
C GLY A 107 -18.80 -9.55 12.24
N ILE A 108 -19.87 -9.41 11.50
CA ILE A 108 -19.87 -9.27 10.04
C ILE A 108 -20.61 -7.98 9.66
N GLN A 109 -19.96 -7.17 8.82
CA GLN A 109 -20.54 -5.99 8.21
C GLN A 109 -20.39 -6.08 6.69
N PRO A 110 -21.31 -5.52 5.90
CA PRO A 110 -21.15 -5.45 4.46
C PRO A 110 -19.86 -4.71 4.08
N LEU A 111 -19.12 -5.26 3.13
CA LEU A 111 -17.87 -4.69 2.65
C LEU A 111 -18.15 -3.42 1.84
N GLU A 112 -17.57 -2.32 2.24
CA GLU A 112 -17.59 -1.02 1.55
C GLU A 112 -16.46 -0.88 0.55
N THR A 113 -15.35 -1.62 0.75
CA THR A 113 -14.25 -1.68 -0.21
C THR A 113 -13.73 -3.10 -0.37
N ILE A 114 -13.44 -3.48 -1.61
CA ILE A 114 -12.74 -4.72 -1.97
C ILE A 114 -11.59 -4.34 -2.90
N PHE A 115 -10.39 -4.86 -2.64
CA PHE A 115 -9.23 -4.58 -3.48
C PHE A 115 -8.53 -5.89 -3.88
N PHE A 116 -8.53 -6.19 -5.18
CA PHE A 116 -7.77 -7.28 -5.77
C PHE A 116 -6.39 -6.76 -6.20
N GLY A 117 -5.35 -7.26 -5.55
CA GLY A 117 -3.98 -6.80 -5.79
C GLY A 117 -2.95 -7.89 -5.64
N GLY A 118 -1.67 -7.50 -5.67
CA GLY A 118 -0.53 -8.34 -5.32
C GLY A 118 0.42 -8.68 -6.45
N GLY A 119 0.08 -9.60 -7.32
CA GLY A 119 0.80 -9.89 -8.56
C GLY A 119 0.22 -9.09 -9.72
N THR A 120 -0.57 -9.75 -10.53
CA THR A 120 -1.27 -9.17 -11.68
C THR A 120 -2.69 -9.74 -11.74
N PRO A 121 -3.65 -9.18 -11.00
CA PRO A 121 -5.03 -9.67 -10.98
C PRO A 121 -5.68 -9.78 -12.36
N SER A 122 -5.32 -8.92 -13.30
CA SER A 122 -5.81 -9.00 -14.68
C SER A 122 -5.38 -10.26 -15.45
N LEU A 123 -4.45 -11.07 -14.94
CA LEU A 123 -4.15 -12.41 -15.50
C LEU A 123 -5.24 -13.45 -15.17
N VAL A 124 -5.89 -13.27 -14.02
CA VAL A 124 -6.88 -14.24 -13.54
C VAL A 124 -8.12 -14.29 -14.46
N PRO A 125 -8.64 -15.47 -14.80
CA PRO A 125 -9.88 -15.59 -15.57
C PRO A 125 -11.08 -14.91 -14.89
N VAL A 126 -12.01 -14.37 -15.67
CA VAL A 126 -13.19 -13.64 -15.16
C VAL A 126 -14.05 -14.50 -14.23
N ASP A 127 -14.28 -15.75 -14.59
CA ASP A 127 -15.05 -16.71 -13.78
C ASP A 127 -14.37 -17.00 -12.43
N VAL A 128 -13.03 -17.08 -12.40
CA VAL A 128 -12.23 -17.28 -11.17
C VAL A 128 -12.32 -16.07 -10.24
N LEU A 129 -12.21 -14.86 -10.77
CA LEU A 129 -12.43 -13.64 -9.98
C LEU A 129 -13.88 -13.58 -9.45
N GLY A 130 -14.84 -13.97 -10.31
CA GLY A 130 -16.27 -14.04 -9.98
C GLY A 130 -16.57 -15.01 -8.83
N GLU A 131 -15.88 -16.14 -8.76
CA GLU A 131 -16.01 -17.11 -7.65
C GLU A 131 -15.59 -16.51 -6.33
N ILE A 132 -14.42 -15.84 -6.29
CA ILE A 132 -13.90 -15.17 -5.08
C ILE A 132 -14.88 -14.06 -4.65
N LEU A 133 -15.25 -13.17 -5.57
CA LEU A 133 -16.16 -12.05 -5.30
C LEU A 133 -17.54 -12.54 -4.85
N GLY A 134 -18.06 -13.58 -5.50
CA GLY A 134 -19.31 -14.24 -5.10
C GLY A 134 -19.25 -14.81 -3.69
N THR A 135 -18.11 -15.35 -3.28
CA THR A 135 -17.92 -15.84 -1.92
C THR A 135 -17.87 -14.70 -0.90
N LEU A 136 -17.12 -13.61 -1.18
CA LEU A 136 -17.14 -12.41 -0.33
C LEU A 136 -18.57 -11.86 -0.16
N ARG A 137 -19.35 -11.82 -1.26
CA ARG A 137 -20.75 -11.36 -1.23
C ARG A 137 -21.64 -12.24 -0.35
N ARG A 138 -21.47 -13.56 -0.41
CA ARG A 138 -22.28 -14.50 0.42
C ARG A 138 -21.91 -14.44 1.88
N GLU A 139 -20.61 -14.33 2.18
CA GLU A 139 -20.12 -14.44 3.56
C GLU A 139 -20.16 -13.13 4.35
N PHE A 140 -19.84 -12.02 3.71
CA PHE A 140 -19.77 -10.69 4.36
C PHE A 140 -20.90 -9.75 3.90
N GLY A 141 -21.45 -9.94 2.70
CA GLY A 141 -22.24 -8.92 2.01
C GLY A 141 -21.35 -7.88 1.35
N ILE A 142 -21.91 -7.15 0.38
CA ILE A 142 -21.26 -6.01 -0.28
C ILE A 142 -22.21 -4.83 -0.20
N ALA A 143 -21.75 -3.72 0.35
CA ALA A 143 -22.54 -2.52 0.51
C ALA A 143 -22.93 -1.92 -0.85
N SER A 144 -24.11 -1.29 -0.93
CA SER A 144 -24.49 -0.52 -2.12
C SER A 144 -23.46 0.60 -2.35
N GLY A 145 -22.92 0.69 -3.57
CA GLY A 145 -21.89 1.66 -3.91
C GLY A 145 -20.48 1.37 -3.36
N ALA A 146 -20.22 0.11 -2.98
CA ALA A 146 -18.88 -0.34 -2.59
C ALA A 146 -17.85 -0.07 -3.69
N GLU A 147 -16.64 0.34 -3.30
CA GLU A 147 -15.50 0.42 -4.20
C GLU A 147 -14.89 -0.97 -4.38
N ILE A 148 -14.93 -1.50 -5.61
CA ILE A 148 -14.30 -2.77 -5.96
C ILE A 148 -13.18 -2.49 -6.94
N SER A 149 -11.94 -2.57 -6.44
CA SER A 149 -10.72 -2.24 -7.16
C SER A 149 -10.01 -3.48 -7.67
N ALA A 150 -9.40 -3.39 -8.84
CA ALA A 150 -8.49 -4.41 -9.36
C ALA A 150 -7.23 -3.77 -9.96
N GLU A 151 -6.05 -4.29 -9.58
CA GLU A 151 -4.79 -3.98 -10.26
C GLU A 151 -4.77 -4.67 -11.62
N MET A 152 -4.34 -3.93 -12.64
CA MET A 152 -4.20 -4.42 -14.00
C MET A 152 -2.86 -4.02 -14.60
N ASP A 153 -2.31 -4.91 -15.42
CA ASP A 153 -1.04 -4.67 -16.12
C ASP A 153 -1.31 -4.55 -17.63
N PRO A 154 -0.75 -3.56 -18.32
CA PRO A 154 -0.84 -3.47 -19.78
C PRO A 154 -0.46 -4.79 -20.47
N GLY A 155 -1.12 -5.12 -21.57
CA GLY A 155 -0.88 -6.35 -22.31
C GLY A 155 -1.40 -7.65 -21.65
N THR A 156 -2.02 -7.60 -20.45
CA THR A 156 -2.54 -8.81 -19.76
C THR A 156 -4.05 -8.99 -19.88
N PHE A 157 -4.74 -8.04 -20.45
CA PHE A 157 -6.19 -8.06 -20.67
C PHE A 157 -6.56 -7.48 -22.05
N ASN A 158 -7.74 -7.81 -22.50
CA ASN A 158 -8.41 -7.26 -23.65
C ASN A 158 -9.77 -6.66 -23.23
N GLU A 159 -10.50 -6.11 -24.19
CA GLU A 159 -11.79 -5.48 -23.94
C GLU A 159 -12.81 -6.45 -23.32
N ASP A 160 -12.92 -7.68 -23.82
CA ASP A 160 -13.86 -8.68 -23.30
C ASP A 160 -13.60 -9.00 -21.84
N LYS A 161 -12.33 -9.15 -21.47
CA LYS A 161 -11.93 -9.41 -20.07
C LYS A 161 -12.22 -8.22 -19.17
N LEU A 162 -11.93 -7.01 -19.66
CA LEU A 162 -12.22 -5.78 -18.90
C LEU A 162 -13.73 -5.64 -18.68
N ARG A 163 -14.55 -5.84 -19.71
CA ARG A 163 -16.00 -5.84 -19.59
C ARG A 163 -16.48 -6.92 -18.60
N GLY A 164 -15.93 -8.12 -18.67
CA GLY A 164 -16.24 -9.17 -17.70
C GLY A 164 -15.93 -8.78 -16.25
N PHE A 165 -14.85 -8.04 -16.00
CA PHE A 165 -14.54 -7.52 -14.66
C PHE A 165 -15.54 -6.44 -14.23
N LEU A 166 -15.92 -5.54 -15.14
CA LEU A 166 -16.95 -4.52 -14.88
C LEU A 166 -18.32 -5.17 -14.57
N ASP A 167 -18.71 -6.22 -15.32
CA ASP A 167 -19.97 -6.96 -15.11
C ASP A 167 -19.99 -7.68 -13.75
N LEU A 168 -18.85 -8.09 -13.22
CA LEU A 168 -18.72 -8.62 -11.87
C LEU A 168 -18.89 -7.53 -10.79
N GLY A 169 -18.79 -6.25 -11.17
CA GLY A 169 -18.93 -5.10 -10.29
C GLY A 169 -17.61 -4.40 -9.95
N VAL A 170 -16.49 -4.77 -10.58
CA VAL A 170 -15.24 -3.97 -10.49
C VAL A 170 -15.55 -2.58 -11.04
N ASN A 171 -15.28 -1.54 -10.26
CA ASN A 171 -15.59 -0.15 -10.61
C ASN A 171 -14.41 0.80 -10.44
N ARG A 172 -13.24 0.26 -10.07
CA ARG A 172 -11.98 0.96 -10.02
C ARG A 172 -10.84 0.08 -10.56
N VAL A 173 -10.03 0.63 -11.45
CA VAL A 173 -8.82 -0.05 -11.99
C VAL A 173 -7.57 0.73 -11.63
N SER A 174 -6.53 0.04 -11.15
CA SER A 174 -5.18 0.58 -11.00
C SER A 174 -4.30 0.01 -12.10
N LEU A 175 -3.85 0.84 -13.03
CA LEU A 175 -3.08 0.41 -14.19
C LEU A 175 -1.57 0.61 -13.96
N GLY A 176 -0.83 -0.48 -13.86
CA GLY A 176 0.61 -0.50 -13.59
C GLY A 176 1.46 -0.15 -14.81
N VAL A 177 1.50 1.11 -15.22
CA VAL A 177 2.30 1.59 -16.36
C VAL A 177 3.79 1.72 -16.02
N GLN A 178 4.10 2.31 -14.89
CA GLN A 178 5.42 2.55 -14.29
C GLN A 178 6.28 3.60 -15.03
N SER A 179 6.29 3.64 -16.36
CA SER A 179 7.00 4.62 -17.20
C SER A 179 6.37 4.66 -18.60
N PHE A 180 6.49 5.78 -19.28
CA PHE A 180 6.19 5.93 -20.71
C PHE A 180 7.46 6.00 -21.57
N ASP A 181 8.46 5.19 -21.23
CA ASP A 181 9.70 5.03 -21.99
C ASP A 181 10.05 3.54 -22.08
N ASP A 182 10.16 3.02 -23.29
CA ASP A 182 10.38 1.58 -23.57
C ASP A 182 11.70 1.06 -22.99
N GLU A 183 12.76 1.86 -23.05
CA GLU A 183 14.06 1.46 -22.51
C GLU A 183 14.02 1.42 -20.95
N VAL A 184 13.28 2.33 -20.31
CA VAL A 184 13.07 2.33 -18.88
C VAL A 184 12.25 1.10 -18.46
N LEU A 185 11.15 0.81 -19.16
CA LEU A 185 10.32 -0.38 -18.93
C LEU A 185 11.13 -1.67 -19.03
N LYS A 186 11.94 -1.80 -20.09
CA LYS A 186 12.82 -2.95 -20.28
C LYS A 186 13.85 -3.10 -19.16
N ARG A 187 14.48 -1.99 -18.73
CA ARG A 187 15.43 -1.97 -17.59
C ARG A 187 14.77 -2.32 -16.26
N ALA A 188 13.50 -2.01 -16.10
CA ALA A 188 12.70 -2.38 -14.94
C ALA A 188 12.20 -3.83 -14.99
N GLY A 189 12.38 -4.54 -16.10
CA GLY A 189 11.91 -5.91 -16.32
C GLY A 189 10.40 -5.99 -16.51
N ARG A 190 9.79 -4.94 -17.09
CA ARG A 190 8.37 -4.93 -17.43
C ARG A 190 8.09 -5.86 -18.62
N SER A 191 6.92 -6.46 -18.62
CA SER A 191 6.47 -7.37 -19.68
C SER A 191 5.67 -6.67 -20.77
N HIS A 192 5.47 -5.36 -20.67
CA HIS A 192 4.75 -4.53 -21.63
C HIS A 192 5.64 -3.37 -22.11
N ASP A 193 5.26 -2.80 -23.24
CA ASP A 193 5.83 -1.59 -23.83
C ASP A 193 4.87 -0.39 -23.72
N VAL A 194 5.33 0.79 -24.17
CA VAL A 194 4.54 2.04 -24.14
C VAL A 194 3.27 1.91 -24.96
N ARG A 195 3.32 1.21 -26.12
CA ARG A 195 2.15 1.02 -26.97
C ARG A 195 1.07 0.19 -26.26
N GLU A 196 1.46 -0.87 -25.55
CA GLU A 196 0.53 -1.67 -24.77
C GLU A 196 -0.07 -0.87 -23.62
N ALA A 197 0.69 0.04 -22.99
CA ALA A 197 0.20 0.96 -21.98
C ALA A 197 -0.85 1.93 -22.54
N GLU A 198 -0.58 2.51 -23.71
CA GLU A 198 -1.53 3.41 -24.40
C GLU A 198 -2.83 2.68 -24.79
N LEU A 199 -2.71 1.48 -25.37
CA LEU A 199 -3.88 0.66 -25.71
C LEU A 199 -4.70 0.29 -24.46
N ALA A 200 -4.04 0.00 -23.33
CA ALA A 200 -4.73 -0.26 -22.08
C ALA A 200 -5.51 0.97 -21.60
N ILE A 201 -4.90 2.17 -21.64
CA ILE A 201 -5.56 3.43 -21.29
C ILE A 201 -6.78 3.67 -22.20
N GLU A 202 -6.65 3.45 -23.49
CA GLU A 202 -7.76 3.59 -24.44
C GLU A 202 -8.90 2.62 -24.13
N MET A 203 -8.58 1.35 -23.81
CA MET A 203 -9.59 0.37 -23.38
C MET A 203 -10.31 0.79 -22.10
N LEU A 204 -9.59 1.32 -21.08
CA LEU A 204 -10.23 1.82 -19.86
C LEU A 204 -11.25 2.93 -20.16
N ARG A 205 -10.88 3.85 -21.05
CA ARG A 205 -11.74 4.97 -21.48
C ARG A 205 -12.94 4.47 -22.31
N SER A 206 -12.70 3.64 -23.31
CA SER A 206 -13.76 3.15 -24.25
C SER A 206 -14.75 2.22 -23.57
N CYS A 207 -14.30 1.41 -22.61
CA CYS A 207 -15.19 0.58 -21.79
C CYS A 207 -15.94 1.34 -20.71
N GLY A 208 -15.62 2.62 -20.48
CA GLY A 208 -16.29 3.46 -19.50
C GLY A 208 -16.01 3.03 -18.06
N VAL A 209 -14.77 2.64 -17.74
CA VAL A 209 -14.38 2.32 -16.35
C VAL A 209 -14.68 3.52 -15.46
N PRO A 210 -15.50 3.37 -14.39
CA PRO A 210 -15.98 4.52 -13.61
C PRO A 210 -14.88 5.32 -12.91
N ARG A 211 -13.83 4.64 -12.45
CA ARG A 211 -12.63 5.21 -11.80
C ARG A 211 -11.39 4.42 -12.19
N TRP A 212 -10.31 5.09 -12.50
CA TRP A 212 -9.05 4.41 -12.77
C TRP A 212 -7.84 5.28 -12.46
N SER A 213 -6.75 4.61 -12.15
CA SER A 213 -5.45 5.22 -11.87
C SER A 213 -4.38 4.74 -12.82
N VAL A 214 -3.38 5.59 -13.01
CA VAL A 214 -2.10 5.22 -13.61
C VAL A 214 -1.05 5.23 -12.51
N ASP A 215 -0.28 4.15 -12.42
CA ASP A 215 0.79 4.02 -11.45
C ASP A 215 2.14 4.22 -12.16
N LEU A 216 2.96 5.14 -11.64
CA LEU A 216 4.31 5.46 -12.08
C LEU A 216 5.34 5.14 -10.99
N ILE A 217 6.59 4.91 -11.39
CA ILE A 217 7.72 4.77 -10.46
C ILE A 217 8.76 5.85 -10.80
N GLY A 218 8.96 6.79 -9.88
CA GLY A 218 10.07 7.72 -9.90
C GLY A 218 11.37 7.04 -9.49
N GLY A 219 12.51 7.53 -9.99
CA GLY A 219 13.81 7.00 -9.60
C GLY A 219 14.25 5.72 -10.31
N LEU A 220 13.58 5.28 -11.37
CA LEU A 220 14.02 4.12 -12.16
C LEU A 220 15.38 4.39 -12.85
N PRO A 221 16.23 3.34 -13.06
CA PRO A 221 17.56 3.49 -13.63
C PRO A 221 17.56 4.14 -15.03
N GLY A 222 18.36 5.18 -15.18
CA GLY A 222 18.53 5.90 -16.44
C GLY A 222 17.38 6.83 -16.82
N VAL A 223 16.50 7.16 -15.87
CA VAL A 223 15.49 8.21 -16.05
C VAL A 223 16.13 9.57 -15.77
N ASP A 224 16.09 10.46 -16.75
CA ASP A 224 16.45 11.87 -16.60
C ASP A 224 15.18 12.75 -16.42
N ALA A 225 15.37 14.02 -16.12
CA ALA A 225 14.27 14.96 -15.91
C ALA A 225 13.35 15.07 -17.14
N LYS A 226 13.89 14.98 -18.36
CA LYS A 226 13.10 15.05 -19.59
C LYS A 226 12.19 13.83 -19.74
N THR A 227 12.73 12.63 -19.54
CA THR A 227 11.98 11.36 -19.60
C THR A 227 10.93 11.30 -18.51
N TRP A 228 11.26 11.78 -17.30
CA TRP A 228 10.32 11.90 -16.21
C TRP A 228 9.16 12.83 -16.54
N ARG A 229 9.47 14.04 -17.00
CA ARG A 229 8.47 15.03 -17.40
C ARG A 229 7.56 14.49 -18.50
N ALA A 230 8.09 13.85 -19.51
CA ALA A 230 7.29 13.25 -20.58
C ALA A 230 6.31 12.18 -20.04
N SER A 231 6.71 11.38 -19.05
CA SER A 231 5.82 10.41 -18.41
C SER A 231 4.69 11.10 -17.63
N LEU A 232 4.97 12.19 -16.92
CA LEU A 232 3.96 12.97 -16.20
C LEU A 232 2.95 13.61 -17.17
N ASP A 233 3.43 14.21 -18.28
CA ASP A 233 2.57 14.82 -19.30
C ASP A 233 1.62 13.77 -19.91
N ARG A 234 2.13 12.57 -20.23
CA ARG A 234 1.31 11.46 -20.77
C ARG A 234 0.23 11.00 -19.76
N VAL A 235 0.56 10.92 -18.48
CA VAL A 235 -0.43 10.60 -17.43
C VAL A 235 -1.51 11.68 -17.36
N ILE A 236 -1.15 12.96 -17.38
CA ILE A 236 -2.10 14.07 -17.35
C ILE A 236 -3.02 14.03 -18.57
N GLU A 237 -2.45 13.82 -19.77
CA GLU A 237 -3.20 13.69 -21.04
C GLU A 237 -4.11 12.45 -21.06
N SER A 238 -3.74 11.39 -20.35
CA SER A 238 -4.54 10.17 -20.24
C SER A 238 -5.94 10.45 -19.68
N GLY A 239 -6.09 11.49 -18.86
CA GLY A 239 -7.35 11.85 -18.21
C GLY A 239 -7.70 10.95 -17.01
N ALA A 240 -6.75 10.17 -16.48
CA ALA A 240 -6.93 9.36 -15.29
C ALA A 240 -7.52 10.18 -14.13
N ASP A 241 -8.36 9.57 -13.31
CA ASP A 241 -8.92 10.23 -12.12
C ASP A 241 -7.94 10.27 -10.96
N HIS A 242 -6.94 9.38 -11.01
CA HIS A 242 -6.00 9.15 -9.93
C HIS A 242 -4.63 8.81 -10.52
N VAL A 243 -3.58 9.20 -9.85
CA VAL A 243 -2.20 8.87 -10.21
C VAL A 243 -1.46 8.42 -8.95
N SER A 244 -0.81 7.27 -9.02
CA SER A 244 0.13 6.85 -7.98
C SER A 244 1.56 7.09 -8.50
N VAL A 245 2.36 7.83 -7.75
CA VAL A 245 3.77 8.09 -8.05
C VAL A 245 4.60 7.50 -6.91
N TYR A 246 5.11 6.31 -7.14
CA TYR A 246 5.95 5.63 -6.16
C TYR A 246 7.41 6.06 -6.33
N ASP A 247 8.12 6.21 -5.23
CA ASP A 247 9.58 6.32 -5.24
C ASP A 247 10.21 4.92 -5.24
N LEU A 248 11.20 4.69 -6.12
CA LEU A 248 11.86 3.39 -6.24
C LEU A 248 12.56 3.01 -4.93
N GLN A 249 12.16 1.88 -4.38
CA GLN A 249 12.86 1.26 -3.25
C GLN A 249 13.66 0.04 -3.72
N VAL A 250 14.95 0.01 -3.41
CA VAL A 250 15.84 -1.12 -3.72
C VAL A 250 15.73 -2.17 -2.61
N GLU A 251 14.72 -3.03 -2.73
CA GLU A 251 14.36 -4.00 -1.70
C GLU A 251 15.24 -5.27 -1.74
N LYS A 252 15.62 -5.76 -0.56
CA LYS A 252 16.39 -7.01 -0.40
C LYS A 252 15.66 -8.19 -1.04
N GLY A 253 16.41 -9.02 -1.76
CA GLY A 253 15.86 -10.18 -2.47
C GLY A 253 15.48 -9.91 -3.92
N THR A 254 15.46 -8.66 -4.36
CA THR A 254 15.18 -8.26 -5.75
C THR A 254 16.42 -8.32 -6.65
N ALA A 255 16.22 -8.27 -7.97
CA ALA A 255 17.32 -8.11 -8.91
C ALA A 255 18.00 -6.74 -8.75
N PHE A 256 17.21 -5.69 -8.50
CA PHE A 256 17.74 -4.35 -8.26
C PHE A 256 18.64 -4.29 -7.02
N TYR A 257 18.31 -5.03 -5.95
CA TYR A 257 19.20 -5.09 -4.78
C TYR A 257 20.57 -5.72 -5.10
N ARG A 258 20.61 -6.73 -5.99
CA ARG A 258 21.88 -7.31 -6.45
C ARG A 258 22.69 -6.34 -7.31
N TRP A 259 22.02 -5.44 -8.03
CA TRP A 259 22.67 -4.50 -8.98
C TRP A 259 22.97 -3.14 -8.37
N TYR A 260 22.18 -2.66 -7.43
CA TYR A 260 22.23 -1.30 -6.88
C TYR A 260 22.23 -1.25 -5.35
N GLY A 261 22.17 -2.38 -4.66
CA GLY A 261 22.19 -2.43 -3.18
C GLY A 261 23.57 -2.15 -2.59
N GLU A 262 23.65 -2.07 -1.27
CA GLU A 262 24.83 -1.63 -0.50
C GLU A 262 26.15 -2.35 -0.88
N ASN A 263 26.09 -3.59 -1.38
CA ASN A 263 27.25 -4.40 -1.75
C ASN A 263 27.33 -4.66 -3.27
N ALA A 264 26.58 -3.92 -4.08
CA ALA A 264 26.60 -4.07 -5.52
C ALA A 264 27.96 -3.59 -6.06
N LYS A 265 28.52 -4.34 -7.02
CA LYS A 265 29.70 -3.89 -7.75
C LYS A 265 29.23 -3.12 -8.98
N GLU A 266 29.65 -1.89 -9.10
CA GLU A 266 29.45 -1.11 -10.32
C GLU A 266 30.37 -1.66 -11.40
N ASP A 267 29.80 -2.25 -12.43
CA ASP A 267 30.51 -2.80 -13.58
C ASP A 267 30.34 -1.94 -14.85
N GLY A 268 29.64 -0.81 -14.73
CA GLY A 268 29.33 0.11 -15.84
C GLY A 268 28.39 -0.46 -16.91
N SER A 269 27.90 -1.67 -16.75
CA SER A 269 27.01 -2.33 -17.73
C SER A 269 25.56 -1.83 -17.66
N ARG A 270 25.18 -1.13 -16.58
CA ARG A 270 23.82 -0.62 -16.34
C ARG A 270 23.84 0.87 -16.04
N PRO A 271 22.80 1.61 -16.44
CA PRO A 271 22.63 2.99 -16.02
C PRO A 271 22.55 3.08 -14.49
N ALA A 272 23.15 4.11 -13.92
CA ALA A 272 23.05 4.39 -12.49
C ALA A 272 21.61 4.74 -12.10
N LEU A 273 21.29 4.58 -10.81
CA LEU A 273 20.11 5.19 -10.23
C LEU A 273 20.27 6.72 -10.23
N PRO A 274 19.19 7.50 -10.32
CA PRO A 274 19.24 8.93 -10.08
C PRO A 274 19.89 9.25 -8.73
N SER A 275 20.56 10.40 -8.64
CA SER A 275 21.04 10.90 -7.36
C SER A 275 19.88 11.25 -6.43
N GLU A 276 20.18 11.40 -5.14
CA GLU A 276 19.18 11.81 -4.14
C GLU A 276 18.55 13.17 -4.53
N ASP A 277 19.36 14.13 -4.98
CA ASP A 277 18.87 15.43 -5.45
C ASP A 277 17.96 15.29 -6.67
N ALA A 278 18.33 14.45 -7.65
CA ALA A 278 17.51 14.20 -8.83
C ALA A 278 16.18 13.51 -8.48
N SER A 279 16.19 12.61 -7.50
CA SER A 279 14.96 11.96 -6.99
C SER A 279 14.06 12.99 -6.26
N ALA A 280 14.65 13.87 -5.47
CA ALA A 280 13.93 14.95 -4.81
C ALA A 280 13.31 15.93 -5.82
N ASP A 281 14.06 16.30 -6.87
CA ASP A 281 13.54 17.16 -7.93
C ASP A 281 12.42 16.47 -8.73
N ALA A 282 12.53 15.17 -9.00
CA ALA A 282 11.47 14.39 -9.64
C ALA A 282 10.19 14.36 -8.80
N PHE A 283 10.30 14.24 -7.46
CA PHE A 283 9.16 14.32 -6.56
C PHE A 283 8.49 15.70 -6.59
N ARG A 284 9.30 16.78 -6.53
CA ARG A 284 8.79 18.16 -6.62
C ARG A 284 8.08 18.42 -7.95
N GLU A 285 8.66 17.93 -9.05
CA GLU A 285 8.08 18.07 -10.37
C GLU A 285 6.75 17.33 -10.49
N ALA A 286 6.65 16.10 -9.97
CA ALA A 286 5.41 15.35 -9.94
C ALA A 286 4.33 16.10 -9.15
N SER A 287 4.64 16.57 -7.93
CA SER A 287 3.70 17.35 -7.13
C SER A 287 3.25 18.61 -7.87
N ALA A 288 4.18 19.40 -8.43
CA ALA A 288 3.86 20.62 -9.13
C ALA A 288 3.01 20.37 -10.38
N ALA A 289 3.38 19.40 -11.24
CA ALA A 289 2.69 19.12 -12.49
C ALA A 289 1.28 18.54 -12.26
N LEU A 290 1.12 17.59 -11.37
CA LEU A 290 -0.17 16.96 -11.09
C LEU A 290 -1.13 17.92 -10.39
N ARG A 291 -0.64 18.73 -9.45
CA ARG A 291 -1.46 19.77 -8.79
C ARG A 291 -1.91 20.86 -9.78
N ALA A 292 -1.02 21.29 -10.69
CA ALA A 292 -1.38 22.22 -11.74
C ALA A 292 -2.44 21.65 -12.70
N ALA A 293 -2.49 20.32 -12.86
CA ALA A 293 -3.49 19.60 -13.63
C ALA A 293 -4.79 19.30 -12.83
N GLY A 294 -4.93 19.84 -11.61
CA GLY A 294 -6.14 19.74 -10.78
C GLY A 294 -6.24 18.49 -9.92
N TYR A 295 -5.13 17.76 -9.73
CA TYR A 295 -5.10 16.66 -8.77
C TYR A 295 -4.75 17.19 -7.38
N GLU A 296 -5.35 16.61 -6.38
CA GLU A 296 -4.98 16.76 -4.97
C GLU A 296 -3.92 15.73 -4.60
N HIS A 297 -2.79 16.15 -4.04
CA HIS A 297 -1.79 15.28 -3.44
C HIS A 297 -2.29 14.86 -2.05
N TYR A 298 -3.05 13.77 -1.96
CA TYR A 298 -3.79 13.44 -0.74
C TYR A 298 -3.04 12.51 0.22
N GLU A 299 -2.00 11.82 -0.25
CA GLU A 299 -1.04 11.08 0.58
C GLU A 299 0.29 10.96 -0.15
N VAL A 300 1.33 10.55 0.54
CA VAL A 300 2.74 10.64 0.12
C VAL A 300 3.03 10.17 -1.32
N SER A 301 2.27 9.21 -1.85
CA SER A 301 2.47 8.63 -3.18
C SER A 301 1.27 8.84 -4.12
N SER A 302 0.16 9.38 -3.66
CA SER A 302 -1.08 9.36 -4.46
C SER A 302 -1.71 10.73 -4.66
N TYR A 303 -2.11 10.94 -5.90
CA TYR A 303 -2.78 12.14 -6.40
C TYR A 303 -4.14 11.78 -6.96
N ALA A 304 -5.18 12.56 -6.66
CA ALA A 304 -6.53 12.29 -7.12
C ALA A 304 -7.28 13.57 -7.52
N LYS A 305 -8.10 13.49 -8.56
CA LYS A 305 -9.11 14.51 -8.82
C LYS A 305 -10.15 14.53 -7.68
N PRO A 306 -10.85 15.65 -7.46
CA PRO A 306 -11.86 15.72 -6.40
C PRO A 306 -12.86 14.56 -6.45
N GLY A 307 -13.02 13.87 -5.30
CA GLY A 307 -13.89 12.69 -5.16
C GLY A 307 -13.35 11.38 -5.74
N ALA A 308 -12.07 11.34 -6.19
CA ALA A 308 -11.46 10.15 -6.78
C ALA A 308 -10.38 9.49 -5.92
N ARG A 309 -10.18 9.92 -4.67
CA ARG A 309 -9.28 9.24 -3.73
C ARG A 309 -9.64 7.76 -3.62
N CYS A 310 -8.65 6.87 -3.55
CA CYS A 310 -8.86 5.44 -3.35
C CYS A 310 -9.39 5.18 -1.93
N LYS A 311 -10.66 4.80 -1.80
CA LYS A 311 -11.29 4.56 -0.49
C LYS A 311 -10.59 3.44 0.28
N HIS A 312 -10.21 2.37 -0.43
CA HIS A 312 -9.51 1.25 0.18
C HIS A 312 -8.18 1.66 0.79
N ASN A 313 -7.35 2.45 0.08
CA ASN A 313 -6.08 2.94 0.61
C ASN A 313 -6.28 3.89 1.81
N GLN A 314 -7.36 4.68 1.82
CA GLN A 314 -7.66 5.55 2.96
C GLN A 314 -7.92 4.76 4.25
N ILE A 315 -8.47 3.53 4.18
CA ILE A 315 -8.63 2.67 5.37
C ILE A 315 -7.27 2.41 6.02
N TYR A 316 -6.23 2.16 5.23
CA TYR A 316 -4.89 1.96 5.77
C TYR A 316 -4.32 3.22 6.41
N TRP A 317 -4.46 4.36 5.75
CA TRP A 317 -3.98 5.64 6.27
C TRP A 317 -4.72 6.09 7.53
N GLN A 318 -5.98 5.68 7.69
CA GLN A 318 -6.78 5.92 8.89
C GLN A 318 -6.53 4.89 9.99
N ASN A 319 -5.65 3.90 9.77
CA ASN A 319 -5.44 2.75 10.64
C ASN A 319 -6.74 1.99 10.96
N GLY A 320 -7.65 1.92 9.97
CA GLY A 320 -8.91 1.18 10.06
C GLY A 320 -8.70 -0.34 9.98
N GLY A 321 -9.78 -1.09 10.20
CA GLY A 321 -9.78 -2.54 10.09
C GLY A 321 -10.02 -3.02 8.66
N TRP A 322 -9.36 -4.13 8.28
CA TRP A 322 -9.60 -4.83 7.02
C TRP A 322 -9.34 -6.33 7.13
N TYR A 323 -10.02 -7.10 6.29
CA TYR A 323 -9.71 -8.50 6.06
C TYR A 323 -8.67 -8.61 4.94
N GLY A 324 -7.64 -9.45 5.12
CA GLY A 324 -6.71 -9.82 4.06
C GLY A 324 -6.87 -11.30 3.74
N PHE A 325 -7.05 -11.65 2.48
CA PHE A 325 -7.19 -13.01 1.99
C PHE A 325 -6.12 -13.34 0.98
N GLY A 326 -5.67 -14.58 1.00
CA GLY A 326 -4.65 -15.05 0.08
C GLY A 326 -3.23 -14.99 0.63
N MET A 327 -2.32 -15.65 -0.07
CA MET A 327 -0.89 -15.73 0.25
C MET A 327 -0.29 -14.35 0.49
N SER A 328 0.49 -14.20 1.57
CA SER A 328 1.14 -12.92 1.94
C SER A 328 0.22 -11.75 2.30
N ALA A 329 -1.11 -11.91 2.22
CA ALA A 329 -2.04 -10.88 2.68
C ALA A 329 -1.93 -10.71 4.20
N THR A 330 -2.24 -9.50 4.67
CA THR A 330 -2.33 -9.19 6.10
C THR A 330 -3.73 -8.67 6.40
N SER A 331 -4.37 -9.17 7.44
CA SER A 331 -5.58 -8.58 8.02
C SER A 331 -5.22 -7.61 9.14
N HIS A 332 -6.07 -6.62 9.38
CA HIS A 332 -6.09 -5.82 10.59
C HIS A 332 -7.48 -5.92 11.21
N VAL A 333 -7.62 -6.77 12.21
CA VAL A 333 -8.92 -7.11 12.84
C VAL A 333 -8.73 -7.06 14.34
N ASP A 334 -9.67 -6.45 15.06
CA ASP A 334 -9.64 -6.30 16.53
C ASP A 334 -8.34 -5.64 17.05
N GLY A 335 -7.72 -4.75 16.25
CA GLY A 335 -6.45 -4.09 16.58
C GLY A 335 -5.21 -4.98 16.38
N GLU A 336 -5.37 -6.18 15.86
CA GLU A 336 -4.28 -7.11 15.60
C GLU A 336 -4.01 -7.26 14.10
N ARG A 337 -2.73 -7.28 13.72
CA ARG A 337 -2.30 -7.55 12.34
C ARG A 337 -1.89 -9.01 12.20
N MET A 338 -2.56 -9.71 11.28
CA MET A 338 -2.39 -11.15 11.05
C MET A 338 -1.92 -11.38 9.61
N ALA A 339 -0.63 -11.70 9.44
CA ALA A 339 -0.05 -11.97 8.13
C ALA A 339 -0.22 -13.46 7.74
N ARG A 340 -0.50 -13.72 6.45
CA ARG A 340 -0.54 -15.06 5.85
C ARG A 340 0.86 -15.48 5.40
N PRO A 341 1.11 -16.79 5.31
CA PRO A 341 2.35 -17.32 4.77
C PRO A 341 2.67 -16.76 3.36
N ARG A 342 3.95 -16.53 3.10
CA ARG A 342 4.42 -15.96 1.83
C ARG A 342 4.66 -16.99 0.72
N LYS A 343 4.63 -18.30 1.05
CA LYS A 343 4.82 -19.37 0.08
C LYS A 343 3.52 -20.13 -0.14
N MET A 344 3.26 -20.52 -1.36
CA MET A 344 2.01 -21.13 -1.79
C MET A 344 1.65 -22.40 -1.00
N ASN A 345 2.61 -23.32 -0.83
CA ASN A 345 2.40 -24.54 -0.08
C ASN A 345 2.12 -24.30 1.41
N GLU A 346 2.80 -23.31 2.00
CA GLU A 346 2.57 -22.91 3.39
C GLU A 346 1.19 -22.23 3.54
N TYR A 347 0.77 -21.47 2.54
CA TYR A 347 -0.57 -20.88 2.51
C TYR A 347 -1.67 -21.94 2.42
N TYR A 348 -1.53 -22.96 1.58
CA TYR A 348 -2.50 -24.05 1.53
C TYR A 348 -2.58 -24.84 2.86
N ALA A 349 -1.45 -25.08 3.50
CA ALA A 349 -1.42 -25.70 4.83
C ALA A 349 -2.12 -24.81 5.88
N TYR A 350 -1.89 -23.50 5.83
CA TYR A 350 -2.58 -22.51 6.68
C TYR A 350 -4.10 -22.56 6.50
N VAL A 351 -4.61 -22.58 5.26
CA VAL A 351 -6.05 -22.65 4.99
C VAL A 351 -6.65 -23.96 5.55
N ASN A 352 -5.96 -25.08 5.35
CA ASN A 352 -6.39 -26.39 5.87
C ASN A 352 -6.49 -26.40 7.41
N ALA A 353 -5.53 -25.79 8.10
CA ALA A 353 -5.53 -25.67 9.55
C ALA A 353 -6.63 -24.70 10.03
N LEU A 354 -6.82 -23.58 9.31
CA LEU A 354 -7.85 -22.60 9.60
C LEU A 354 -9.27 -23.21 9.58
N GLU A 355 -9.58 -24.04 8.58
CA GLU A 355 -10.88 -24.71 8.45
C GLU A 355 -11.13 -25.76 9.56
N LYS A 356 -10.09 -26.40 10.04
CA LYS A 356 -10.20 -27.36 11.15
C LYS A 356 -10.35 -26.68 12.52
N GLY A 357 -10.31 -25.35 12.58
CA GLY A 357 -10.33 -24.62 13.83
C GLY A 357 -9.02 -24.68 14.62
N GLU A 358 -7.93 -25.17 13.98
CA GLU A 358 -6.61 -25.23 14.59
C GLU A 358 -6.06 -23.81 14.84
N ASP A 359 -5.17 -23.69 15.81
CA ASP A 359 -4.39 -22.45 16.00
C ASP A 359 -3.39 -22.33 14.85
N VAL A 360 -3.65 -21.38 13.97
CA VAL A 360 -2.82 -21.13 12.78
C VAL A 360 -1.59 -20.26 13.05
N GLY A 361 -1.28 -20.04 14.33
CA GLY A 361 -0.14 -19.24 14.73
C GLY A 361 -0.18 -17.84 14.12
N VAL A 362 -0.83 -16.92 14.77
CA VAL A 362 -0.87 -15.51 14.33
C VAL A 362 0.55 -14.95 14.38
N ILE A 363 1.13 -14.59 13.23
CA ILE A 363 2.27 -13.69 13.20
C ILE A 363 1.68 -12.31 13.51
N SER A 364 1.48 -12.02 14.80
CA SER A 364 1.10 -10.68 15.23
C SER A 364 2.26 -9.75 14.93
N THR A 365 2.00 -8.74 14.12
CA THR A 365 2.95 -7.64 13.85
C THR A 365 2.57 -6.39 14.64
N GLY A 366 1.65 -6.49 15.59
CA GLY A 366 1.22 -5.40 16.47
C GLY A 366 2.04 -5.38 17.76
N GLY A 367 2.51 -4.21 18.14
CA GLY A 367 3.20 -3.91 19.39
C GLY A 367 2.24 -3.45 20.50
N ASP A 368 2.83 -2.96 21.59
CA ASP A 368 2.14 -2.32 22.71
C ASP A 368 1.64 -0.88 22.40
N GLY A 369 1.31 -0.12 23.43
CA GLY A 369 0.78 1.24 23.27
C GLY A 369 1.71 2.21 22.56
N SER A 370 3.06 2.07 22.69
CA SER A 370 4.05 2.92 22.03
C SER A 370 4.09 2.67 20.52
N ASP A 371 3.98 1.39 20.11
CA ASP A 371 3.87 1.01 18.70
C ASP A 371 2.58 1.56 18.05
N ALA A 372 1.46 1.59 18.80
CA ALA A 372 0.20 2.14 18.31
C ALA A 372 0.27 3.67 18.07
N LEU A 373 0.94 4.40 18.97
CA LEU A 373 1.18 5.83 18.79
C LEU A 373 2.11 6.10 17.59
N PHE A 374 3.23 5.37 17.52
CA PHE A 374 4.16 5.49 16.39
C PHE A 374 3.46 5.22 15.06
N GLU A 375 2.70 4.14 14.97
CA GLU A 375 1.95 3.79 13.77
C GLU A 375 0.93 4.88 13.40
N HIS A 376 0.22 5.42 14.38
CA HIS A 376 -0.74 6.50 14.15
C HIS A 376 -0.06 7.75 13.59
N LEU A 377 1.06 8.18 14.16
CA LEU A 377 1.85 9.31 13.65
C LEU A 377 2.37 9.04 12.24
N MET A 378 2.94 7.84 12.02
CA MET A 378 3.49 7.43 10.73
C MET A 378 2.45 7.46 9.60
N LEU A 379 1.24 7.02 9.88
CA LEU A 379 0.17 6.98 8.88
C LEU A 379 -0.43 8.37 8.67
N ARG A 380 -0.77 9.09 9.75
CA ARG A 380 -1.51 10.35 9.64
C ARG A 380 -0.68 11.50 9.07
N LEU A 381 0.58 11.65 9.49
CA LEU A 381 1.45 12.72 9.00
C LEU A 381 1.78 12.61 7.51
N ARG A 382 1.65 11.44 6.90
CA ARG A 382 1.88 11.22 5.46
C ARG A 382 0.65 11.45 4.59
N THR A 383 -0.39 12.03 5.13
CA THR A 383 -1.63 12.37 4.40
C THR A 383 -1.91 13.87 4.45
N SER A 384 -2.62 14.39 3.45
CA SER A 384 -3.07 15.79 3.42
C SER A 384 -4.06 16.12 4.54
N ASP A 385 -4.80 15.12 5.02
CA ASP A 385 -5.73 15.28 6.15
C ASP A 385 -4.98 15.50 7.46
N GLY A 386 -3.77 14.92 7.57
CA GLY A 386 -2.89 15.07 8.72
C GLY A 386 -3.36 14.34 9.98
N LEU A 387 -2.66 14.62 11.07
CA LEU A 387 -2.98 14.14 12.41
C LEU A 387 -4.05 15.04 13.04
N ASP A 388 -5.21 14.48 13.32
CA ASP A 388 -6.26 15.14 14.11
C ASP A 388 -5.81 15.18 15.57
N LEU A 389 -5.67 16.40 16.13
CA LEU A 389 -5.13 16.62 17.47
C LEU A 389 -6.16 16.33 18.57
N GLU A 390 -7.45 16.49 18.29
CA GLU A 390 -8.52 16.13 19.23
C GLU A 390 -8.59 14.61 19.36
N ASN A 391 -8.62 13.89 18.24
CA ASN A 391 -8.59 12.42 18.24
C ASN A 391 -7.29 11.86 18.87
N ALA A 392 -6.14 12.51 18.62
CA ALA A 392 -4.89 12.11 19.26
C ALA A 392 -4.95 12.32 20.80
N THR A 393 -5.56 13.42 21.25
CA THR A 393 -5.75 13.69 22.68
C THR A 393 -6.66 12.65 23.34
N GLU A 394 -7.77 12.29 22.68
CA GLU A 394 -8.70 11.27 23.18
C GLU A 394 -8.05 9.88 23.28
N ARG A 395 -7.20 9.54 22.31
CA ARG A 395 -6.61 8.18 22.23
C ARG A 395 -5.35 8.01 23.08
N PHE A 396 -4.52 9.03 23.16
CA PHE A 396 -3.18 8.92 23.74
C PHE A 396 -2.94 9.89 24.91
N GLY A 397 -3.85 10.81 25.16
CA GLY A 397 -3.78 11.80 26.24
C GLY A 397 -3.17 13.13 25.82
N ALA A 398 -3.49 14.19 26.57
CA ALA A 398 -3.03 15.55 26.29
C ALA A 398 -1.50 15.71 26.38
N SER A 399 -0.86 15.00 27.32
CA SER A 399 0.61 15.03 27.50
C SER A 399 1.35 14.54 26.25
N VAL A 400 0.82 13.53 25.56
CA VAL A 400 1.40 13.03 24.29
C VAL A 400 1.27 14.07 23.19
N VAL A 401 0.16 14.79 23.12
CA VAL A 401 0.01 15.89 22.15
C VAL A 401 0.96 17.04 22.44
N ASP A 402 1.26 17.34 23.72
CA ASP A 402 2.27 18.32 24.10
C ASP A 402 3.68 17.86 23.66
N GLU A 403 4.02 16.58 23.83
CA GLU A 403 5.27 16.00 23.33
C GLU A 403 5.38 16.13 21.80
N ILE A 404 4.29 15.87 21.05
CA ILE A 404 4.24 16.05 19.59
C ILE A 404 4.50 17.52 19.24
N HIS A 405 3.84 18.45 19.94
CA HIS A 405 4.06 19.89 19.72
C HIS A 405 5.51 20.30 19.94
N ASP A 406 6.16 19.81 20.99
CA ASP A 406 7.54 20.13 21.27
C ASP A 406 8.51 19.51 20.25
N ALA A 407 8.30 18.26 19.89
CA ALA A 407 9.17 17.55 18.97
C ALA A 407 9.08 18.07 17.51
N ILE A 408 7.90 18.56 17.09
CA ILE A 408 7.67 19.05 15.71
C ILE A 408 8.15 20.49 15.49
N LYS A 409 8.37 21.29 16.54
CA LYS A 409 8.76 22.73 16.46
C LYS A 409 9.87 23.02 15.44
N PRO A 410 10.95 22.24 15.33
CA PRO A 410 12.03 22.53 14.37
C PRO A 410 11.59 22.46 12.90
N PHE A 411 10.46 21.83 12.60
CA PHE A 411 9.97 21.60 11.25
C PHE A 411 8.87 22.58 10.84
N VAL A 412 8.38 23.42 11.76
CA VAL A 412 7.33 24.41 11.49
C VAL A 412 7.98 25.77 11.20
N PRO A 413 7.56 26.49 10.14
CA PRO A 413 6.48 26.16 9.20
C PRO A 413 6.92 25.43 7.92
N ASP A 414 8.22 25.22 7.71
CA ASP A 414 8.76 24.84 6.40
C ASP A 414 8.36 23.42 5.97
N TYR A 415 8.36 22.46 6.92
CA TYR A 415 8.08 21.05 6.65
C TYR A 415 6.80 20.55 7.31
N ALA A 416 6.26 21.30 8.28
CA ALA A 416 5.02 20.95 8.97
C ALA A 416 4.17 22.18 9.24
N VAL A 417 2.85 22.04 9.16
CA VAL A 417 1.91 23.15 9.39
C VAL A 417 0.73 22.68 10.24
N TYR A 418 0.22 23.59 11.04
CA TYR A 418 -1.02 23.41 11.77
C TYR A 418 -2.20 24.00 10.98
N SER A 419 -3.31 23.24 10.93
CA SER A 419 -4.60 23.84 10.61
C SER A 419 -5.22 24.39 11.90
N VAL A 420 -6.03 25.44 11.77
CA VAL A 420 -6.78 26.00 12.89
C VAL A 420 -8.28 25.90 12.61
N ASN A 421 -9.05 25.65 13.64
CA ASN A 421 -10.52 25.66 13.56
C ASN A 421 -11.06 27.11 13.61
N ASP A 422 -12.37 27.31 13.48
CA ASP A 422 -13.05 28.61 13.50
C ASP A 422 -12.82 29.41 14.78
N ARG A 423 -12.39 28.76 15.86
CA ARG A 423 -12.05 29.38 17.15
C ARG A 423 -10.57 29.75 17.27
N GLY A 424 -9.76 29.52 16.21
CA GLY A 424 -8.33 29.79 16.21
C GLY A 424 -7.49 28.74 16.94
N HIS A 425 -8.07 27.61 17.36
CA HIS A 425 -7.33 26.53 18.01
C HIS A 425 -6.74 25.59 16.93
N ARG A 426 -5.54 25.08 17.19
CA ARG A 426 -4.91 24.04 16.36
C ARG A 426 -5.80 22.80 16.33
N SER A 427 -6.24 22.41 15.14
CA SER A 427 -7.14 21.24 14.95
C SER A 427 -6.42 20.05 14.34
N SER A 428 -5.47 20.30 13.43
CA SER A 428 -4.66 19.23 12.86
C SER A 428 -3.22 19.63 12.63
N LEU A 429 -2.34 18.65 12.54
CA LEU A 429 -0.94 18.78 12.16
C LEU A 429 -0.69 17.95 10.90
N ARG A 430 -0.14 18.54 9.85
CA ARG A 430 0.23 17.83 8.62
C ARG A 430 1.58 18.27 8.11
N LEU A 431 2.21 17.41 7.30
CA LEU A 431 3.42 17.78 6.58
C LEU A 431 3.08 18.70 5.39
N THR A 432 4.01 19.56 5.03
CA THR A 432 3.89 20.42 3.84
C THR A 432 4.08 19.60 2.57
N ASP A 433 3.44 20.02 1.49
CA ASP A 433 3.58 19.43 0.16
C ASP A 433 4.35 20.39 -0.75
N PRO A 434 5.47 19.99 -1.36
CA PRO A 434 6.08 18.66 -1.35
C PRO A 434 7.13 18.46 -0.24
N GLU A 435 7.71 19.51 0.34
CA GLU A 435 8.93 19.44 1.14
C GLU A 435 8.78 18.60 2.41
N GLY A 436 7.69 18.80 3.17
CA GLY A 436 7.43 18.02 4.38
C GLY A 436 7.16 16.54 4.09
N LEU A 437 6.42 16.22 3.01
CA LEU A 437 6.17 14.83 2.61
C LEU A 437 7.47 14.12 2.20
N MET A 438 8.36 14.82 1.46
CA MET A 438 9.71 14.34 1.15
C MET A 438 10.52 14.02 2.41
N MET A 439 10.44 14.90 3.42
CA MET A 439 11.16 14.79 4.68
C MET A 439 10.42 13.93 5.72
N SER A 440 9.35 13.23 5.35
CA SER A 440 8.49 12.52 6.30
C SER A 440 9.24 11.52 7.18
N THR A 441 10.23 10.83 6.64
CA THR A 441 11.05 9.87 7.40
C THR A 441 11.92 10.56 8.44
N GLU A 442 12.53 11.70 8.11
CA GLU A 442 13.36 12.51 9.01
C GLU A 442 12.51 13.11 10.14
N VAL A 443 11.35 13.67 9.80
CA VAL A 443 10.39 14.18 10.78
C VAL A 443 9.98 13.08 11.75
N LEU A 444 9.56 11.92 11.26
CA LEU A 444 9.15 10.78 12.08
C LEU A 444 10.30 10.25 12.95
N SER A 445 11.51 10.14 12.41
CA SER A 445 12.70 9.73 13.19
C SER A 445 12.99 10.71 14.34
N THR A 446 12.79 12.01 14.08
CA THR A 446 12.96 13.05 15.12
C THR A 446 11.87 12.94 16.19
N LEU A 447 10.61 12.73 15.81
CA LEU A 447 9.52 12.50 16.76
C LEU A 447 9.84 11.30 17.67
N ILE A 448 10.21 10.14 17.07
CA ILE A 448 10.59 8.94 17.83
C ILE A 448 11.72 9.22 18.83
N SER A 449 12.73 10.00 18.43
CA SER A 449 13.89 10.26 19.27
C SER A 449 13.65 11.26 20.40
N LYS A 450 12.65 12.14 20.27
CA LYS A 450 12.37 13.23 21.19
C LYS A 450 11.14 13.03 22.07
N MET A 451 10.28 12.09 21.75
CA MET A 451 9.05 11.83 22.51
C MET A 451 9.30 10.73 23.56
N PRO A 452 9.25 11.03 24.87
CA PRO A 452 9.35 10.02 25.92
C PRO A 452 8.33 8.89 25.77
N SER A 453 7.09 9.23 25.40
CA SER A 453 6.02 8.25 25.16
C SER A 453 6.32 7.24 24.03
N LEU A 454 7.35 7.46 23.21
CA LEU A 454 7.84 6.53 22.19
C LEU A 454 9.18 5.88 22.58
N ALA A 455 9.81 6.30 23.69
CA ALA A 455 11.14 5.89 24.11
C ALA A 455 11.15 4.77 25.17
N ASP A 456 10.07 4.57 25.91
CA ASP A 456 10.04 3.78 27.15
C ASP A 456 10.05 2.25 27.00
N ASP A 457 10.20 1.70 25.76
CA ASP A 457 10.22 0.24 25.54
C ASP A 457 11.42 -0.28 24.73
N ARG A 458 12.61 0.33 24.88
CA ARG A 458 13.83 -0.15 24.19
C ARG A 458 14.88 -0.75 25.11
#